data_71dcb29e078ae8e7ea4339038aac932b
#
_entry.id   71dcb29e078ae8e7ea4339038aac932b
#
_cell.length_a   1.000
_cell.length_b   1.000
_cell.length_c   1.000
_cell.angle_alpha   90.00
_cell.angle_beta   90.00
_cell.angle_gamma   90.00
#
_symmetry.space_group_name_H-M   'P 1'
#
loop_
_entity.id
_entity.type
_entity.pdbx_description
1 polymer ?
#
loop_
_entity_poly.entity_id
_entity_poly.type
_entity_poly.pdbx_seq_one_letter_code
_entity_poly.pdbx_strand_id
1 'polypeptide(L)'
;MDLIDIGANLTHDSFDRDRDAVLARAREAGVARMVVTGASREHSPLALRLAQAHPGVLYATAGVHPHHAVEYTEECDAEMRALHAHPEVVAVGECGLDYFRDFSPRPAQRKAFERQLQIGADLAAAGNPKPLFLHQRDAHDDFMAVMKDFE
;
A
#
# COMPACT_ATOMS: atom_id res chain seq x y z
N MET A 1 -6.94 -0.91 -25.92
CA MET A 1 -6.09 -1.63 -24.94
C MET A 1 -6.50 -1.15 -23.57
N ASP A 2 -6.86 -2.02 -22.66
CA ASP A 2 -7.20 -1.63 -21.30
C ASP A 2 -5.94 -1.55 -20.46
N LEU A 3 -5.70 -0.38 -19.88
CA LEU A 3 -4.58 -0.14 -18.96
C LEU A 3 -5.06 -0.31 -17.51
N ILE A 4 -4.15 -0.72 -16.64
CA ILE A 4 -4.36 -0.76 -15.19
C ILE A 4 -3.26 0.08 -14.54
N ASP A 5 -3.64 1.12 -13.81
CA ASP A 5 -2.72 1.87 -12.96
C ASP A 5 -2.60 1.15 -11.61
N ILE A 6 -1.41 0.68 -11.29
CA ILE A 6 -1.18 -0.11 -10.07
C ILE A 6 -0.74 0.73 -8.85
N GLY A 7 -0.63 2.05 -8.99
CA GLY A 7 -0.12 2.92 -7.93
C GLY A 7 -0.70 4.34 -7.96
N ALA A 8 -2.04 4.45 -7.99
CA ALA A 8 -2.71 5.74 -8.03
C ALA A 8 -2.84 6.36 -6.63
N ASN A 9 -2.27 7.54 -6.43
CA ASN A 9 -2.26 8.24 -5.14
C ASN A 9 -3.53 9.08 -4.90
N LEU A 10 -4.70 8.50 -5.17
CA LEU A 10 -5.99 9.20 -5.22
C LEU A 10 -6.55 9.64 -3.85
N THR A 11 -5.96 9.19 -2.74
CA THR A 11 -6.37 9.64 -1.40
C THR A 11 -5.73 10.97 -1.00
N HIS A 12 -4.76 11.46 -1.76
CA HIS A 12 -4.12 12.73 -1.49
C HIS A 12 -5.12 13.89 -1.64
N ASP A 13 -5.02 14.89 -0.77
CA ASP A 13 -5.94 16.05 -0.69
C ASP A 13 -5.96 16.90 -1.96
N SER A 14 -4.89 16.87 -2.76
CA SER A 14 -4.85 17.53 -4.07
C SER A 14 -5.95 17.07 -5.02
N PHE A 15 -6.52 15.87 -4.82
CA PHE A 15 -7.62 15.34 -5.62
C PHE A 15 -9.02 15.65 -5.07
N ASP A 16 -9.15 16.25 -3.88
CA ASP A 16 -10.45 16.46 -3.23
C ASP A 16 -11.43 17.29 -4.07
N ARG A 17 -10.90 18.19 -4.89
CA ARG A 17 -11.72 19.10 -5.71
C ARG A 17 -12.24 18.47 -6.98
N ASP A 18 -11.53 17.49 -7.56
CA ASP A 18 -11.80 16.99 -8.91
C ASP A 18 -11.59 15.47 -9.09
N ARG A 19 -11.54 14.70 -8.01
CA ARG A 19 -11.27 13.26 -8.04
C ARG A 19 -12.16 12.51 -9.03
N ASP A 20 -13.46 12.79 -9.04
CA ASP A 20 -14.40 12.14 -9.96
C ASP A 20 -14.11 12.51 -11.43
N ALA A 21 -13.73 13.76 -11.69
CA ALA A 21 -13.32 14.20 -13.02
C ALA A 21 -11.99 13.57 -13.46
N VAL A 22 -11.05 13.36 -12.53
CA VAL A 22 -9.79 12.62 -12.79
C VAL A 22 -10.10 11.17 -13.18
N LEU A 23 -10.97 10.50 -12.44
CA LEU A 23 -11.40 9.12 -12.75
C LEU A 23 -12.09 9.03 -14.12
N ALA A 24 -12.95 9.98 -14.45
CA ALA A 24 -13.62 10.03 -15.75
C ALA A 24 -12.61 10.19 -16.89
N ARG A 25 -11.68 11.15 -16.80
CA ARG A 25 -10.61 11.35 -17.79
C ARG A 25 -9.69 10.13 -17.95
N ALA A 26 -9.35 9.47 -16.85
CA ALA A 26 -8.54 8.26 -16.88
C ALA A 26 -9.25 7.14 -17.65
N ARG A 27 -10.54 6.95 -17.40
CA ARG A 27 -11.37 5.96 -18.12
C ARG A 27 -11.45 6.27 -19.61
N GLU A 28 -11.68 7.53 -19.98
CA GLU A 28 -11.68 8.00 -21.38
C GLU A 28 -10.34 7.75 -22.08
N ALA A 29 -9.23 7.88 -21.34
CA ALA A 29 -7.89 7.58 -21.83
C ALA A 29 -7.55 6.08 -21.90
N GLY A 30 -8.47 5.19 -21.50
CA GLY A 30 -8.28 3.74 -21.54
C GLY A 30 -7.73 3.11 -20.25
N VAL A 31 -7.66 3.85 -19.13
CA VAL A 31 -7.34 3.29 -17.82
C VAL A 31 -8.62 2.67 -17.26
N ALA A 32 -8.74 1.35 -17.40
CA ALA A 32 -9.94 0.62 -17.03
C ALA A 32 -10.08 0.39 -15.52
N ARG A 33 -8.96 0.25 -14.82
CA ARG A 33 -8.90 -0.02 -13.38
C ARG A 33 -7.71 0.71 -12.76
N MET A 34 -7.83 0.99 -11.46
CA MET A 34 -6.72 1.56 -10.68
C MET A 34 -6.61 0.88 -9.32
N VAL A 35 -5.38 0.74 -8.85
CA VAL A 35 -5.09 0.35 -7.47
C VAL A 35 -4.69 1.61 -6.71
N VAL A 36 -5.50 2.01 -5.74
CA VAL A 36 -5.27 3.18 -4.90
C VAL A 36 -4.27 2.81 -3.81
N THR A 37 -3.18 3.53 -3.74
CA THR A 37 -2.10 3.25 -2.80
C THR A 37 -2.47 3.62 -1.38
N GLY A 38 -2.47 2.65 -0.46
CA GLY A 38 -2.43 2.86 0.97
C GLY A 38 -0.99 3.01 1.44
N ALA A 39 -0.62 4.19 1.95
CA ALA A 39 0.76 4.52 2.26
C ALA A 39 0.99 4.92 3.73
N SER A 40 -0.06 4.98 4.54
CA SER A 40 0.01 5.36 5.95
C SER A 40 -1.16 4.79 6.74
N ARG A 41 -1.09 4.90 8.05
CA ARG A 41 -2.19 4.54 8.95
C ARG A 41 -3.48 5.31 8.61
N GLU A 42 -3.36 6.57 8.18
CA GLU A 42 -4.48 7.40 7.76
C GLU A 42 -5.00 7.03 6.36
N HIS A 43 -4.11 6.89 5.40
CA HIS A 43 -4.48 6.76 3.98
C HIS A 43 -4.90 5.34 3.58
N SER A 44 -4.46 4.29 4.27
CA SER A 44 -4.88 2.92 3.94
C SER A 44 -6.40 2.70 4.13
N PRO A 45 -7.05 3.16 5.22
CA PRO A 45 -8.51 3.12 5.32
C PRO A 45 -9.22 4.00 4.28
N LEU A 46 -8.64 5.15 3.91
CA LEU A 46 -9.17 6.02 2.86
C LEU A 46 -9.16 5.34 1.49
N ALA A 47 -8.06 4.64 1.16
CA ALA A 47 -7.94 3.86 -0.07
C ALA A 47 -9.03 2.77 -0.15
N LEU A 48 -9.27 2.04 0.94
CA LEU A 48 -10.34 1.05 1.00
C LEU A 48 -11.72 1.69 0.76
N ARG A 49 -12.04 2.78 1.45
CA ARG A 49 -13.33 3.49 1.27
C ARG A 49 -13.52 3.94 -0.18
N LEU A 50 -12.48 4.45 -0.80
CA LEU A 50 -12.53 4.89 -2.19
C LEU A 50 -12.76 3.71 -3.14
N ALA A 51 -12.11 2.58 -2.91
CA ALA A 51 -12.32 1.35 -3.68
C ALA A 51 -13.76 0.82 -3.52
N GLN A 52 -14.31 0.84 -2.31
CA GLN A 52 -15.69 0.43 -2.04
C GLN A 52 -16.73 1.35 -2.69
N ALA A 53 -16.41 2.63 -2.87
CA ALA A 53 -17.28 3.59 -3.58
C ALA A 53 -17.28 3.39 -5.11
N HIS A 54 -16.27 2.71 -5.66
CA HIS A 54 -16.11 2.46 -7.10
C HIS A 54 -15.85 0.97 -7.40
N PRO A 55 -16.81 0.09 -7.11
CA PRO A 55 -16.61 -1.36 -7.25
C PRO A 55 -16.28 -1.76 -8.68
N GLY A 56 -15.30 -2.65 -8.85
CA GLY A 56 -14.83 -3.13 -10.14
C GLY A 56 -13.93 -2.16 -10.93
N VAL A 57 -13.78 -0.92 -10.45
CA VAL A 57 -12.95 0.11 -11.06
C VAL A 57 -11.73 0.41 -10.18
N LEU A 58 -11.96 0.63 -8.88
CA LEU A 58 -10.90 0.90 -7.91
C LEU A 58 -10.70 -0.30 -6.99
N TYR A 59 -9.45 -0.56 -6.69
CA TYR A 59 -8.97 -1.47 -5.67
C TYR A 59 -8.02 -0.70 -4.76
N ALA A 60 -7.62 -1.27 -3.63
CA ALA A 60 -6.74 -0.62 -2.68
C ALA A 60 -5.54 -1.49 -2.31
N THR A 61 -4.47 -0.87 -1.86
CA THR A 61 -3.46 -1.52 -1.03
C THR A 61 -3.62 -1.08 0.42
N ALA A 62 -3.12 -1.85 1.37
CA ALA A 62 -3.04 -1.45 2.76
C ALA A 62 -1.63 -1.69 3.31
N GLY A 63 -1.01 -0.63 3.76
CA GLY A 63 0.33 -0.62 4.28
C GLY A 63 0.78 0.75 4.79
N VAL A 64 2.03 0.78 5.24
CA VAL A 64 2.70 1.99 5.75
C VAL A 64 4.03 2.14 5.02
N HIS A 65 4.11 3.18 4.20
CA HIS A 65 5.30 3.57 3.47
C HIS A 65 6.46 3.91 4.43
N PRO A 66 7.73 3.66 4.05
CA PRO A 66 8.88 3.96 4.91
C PRO A 66 8.94 5.41 5.42
N HIS A 67 8.37 6.39 4.72
CA HIS A 67 8.26 7.77 5.20
C HIS A 67 7.47 7.89 6.50
N HIS A 68 6.50 7.00 6.73
CA HIS A 68 5.59 6.97 7.87
C HIS A 68 5.90 5.84 8.87
N ALA A 69 7.07 5.19 8.77
CA ALA A 69 7.40 4.03 9.57
C ALA A 69 7.36 4.26 11.09
N VAL A 70 7.54 5.50 11.55
CA VAL A 70 7.40 5.88 12.98
C VAL A 70 5.98 5.70 13.52
N GLU A 71 4.96 5.66 12.64
CA GLU A 71 3.56 5.42 13.00
C GLU A 71 3.25 3.93 13.24
N TYR A 72 4.18 3.03 12.87
CA TYR A 72 3.94 1.59 12.89
C TYR A 72 4.06 1.01 14.30
N THR A 73 2.97 1.01 15.01
CA THR A 73 2.79 0.42 16.35
C THR A 73 2.07 -0.94 16.26
N GLU A 74 1.93 -1.65 17.38
CA GLU A 74 1.11 -2.87 17.47
C GLU A 74 -0.36 -2.61 17.09
N GLU A 75 -0.87 -1.43 17.44
CA GLU A 75 -2.22 -1.01 17.09
C GLU A 75 -2.34 -0.78 15.57
N CYS A 76 -1.35 -0.11 14.96
CA CYS A 76 -1.28 0.07 13.52
C CYS A 76 -1.21 -1.27 12.78
N ASP A 77 -0.41 -2.23 13.26
CA ASP A 77 -0.34 -3.60 12.72
C ASP A 77 -1.72 -4.28 12.71
N ALA A 78 -2.43 -4.19 13.82
CA ALA A 78 -3.78 -4.77 13.94
C ALA A 78 -4.78 -4.09 12.97
N GLU A 79 -4.70 -2.77 12.81
CA GLU A 79 -5.52 -2.03 11.86
C GLU A 79 -5.22 -2.43 10.41
N MET A 80 -3.94 -2.58 10.03
CA MET A 80 -3.56 -3.05 8.69
C MET A 80 -4.08 -4.46 8.42
N ARG A 81 -3.95 -5.37 9.39
CA ARG A 81 -4.49 -6.73 9.30
C ARG A 81 -6.01 -6.74 9.08
N ALA A 82 -6.74 -5.89 9.79
CA ALA A 82 -8.20 -5.76 9.63
C ALA A 82 -8.58 -5.28 8.21
N LEU A 83 -7.82 -4.37 7.62
CA LEU A 83 -8.05 -3.91 6.24
C LEU A 83 -7.89 -5.06 5.22
N HIS A 84 -6.96 -5.98 5.45
CA HIS A 84 -6.73 -7.11 4.56
C HIS A 84 -7.85 -8.15 4.54
N ALA A 85 -8.82 -8.09 5.45
CA ALA A 85 -10.02 -8.91 5.40
C ALA A 85 -10.97 -8.51 4.26
N HIS A 86 -10.85 -7.31 3.73
CA HIS A 86 -11.69 -6.80 2.64
C HIS A 86 -11.15 -7.23 1.26
N PRO A 87 -12.02 -7.72 0.35
CA PRO A 87 -11.59 -8.19 -0.97
C PRO A 87 -11.10 -7.08 -1.88
N GLU A 88 -11.49 -5.83 -1.63
CA GLU A 88 -11.02 -4.66 -2.37
C GLU A 88 -9.55 -4.33 -2.09
N VAL A 89 -9.01 -4.78 -0.95
CA VAL A 89 -7.60 -4.64 -0.61
C VAL A 89 -6.83 -5.79 -1.25
N VAL A 90 -6.14 -5.48 -2.35
CA VAL A 90 -5.54 -6.50 -3.24
C VAL A 90 -4.06 -6.73 -3.03
N ALA A 91 -3.37 -5.89 -2.26
CA ALA A 91 -1.93 -6.02 -1.99
C ALA A 91 -1.54 -5.52 -0.61
N VAL A 92 -0.49 -6.08 -0.03
CA VAL A 92 0.17 -5.60 1.19
C VAL A 92 1.18 -4.52 0.81
N GLY A 93 1.02 -3.35 1.35
CA GLY A 93 1.88 -2.19 1.07
C GLY A 93 1.05 -0.92 0.72
N GLU A 94 1.68 0.15 0.34
CA GLU A 94 3.09 0.29 -0.02
C GLU A 94 3.98 0.21 1.22
N CYS A 95 4.97 -0.67 1.21
CA CYS A 95 5.92 -0.84 2.29
C CYS A 95 7.34 -1.07 1.76
N GLY A 96 8.35 -0.89 2.59
CA GLY A 96 9.73 -1.06 2.18
C GLY A 96 10.70 -0.12 2.89
N LEU A 97 11.74 0.33 2.17
CA LEU A 97 12.80 1.18 2.71
C LEU A 97 13.10 2.37 1.78
N ASP A 98 13.31 3.54 2.37
CA ASP A 98 13.73 4.77 1.68
C ASP A 98 14.85 5.45 2.46
N TYR A 99 16.10 5.20 2.06
CA TYR A 99 17.28 5.79 2.68
C TYR A 99 17.75 7.08 1.97
N PHE A 100 17.07 7.47 0.89
CA PHE A 100 17.30 8.75 0.26
C PHE A 100 16.60 9.88 1.03
N ARG A 101 15.32 9.70 1.36
CA ARG A 101 14.55 10.69 2.12
C ARG A 101 14.81 10.60 3.61
N ASP A 102 14.97 9.38 4.17
CA ASP A 102 15.22 9.12 5.60
C ASP A 102 14.24 9.88 6.53
N PHE A 103 12.98 10.03 6.14
CA PHE A 103 11.98 10.75 6.94
C PHE A 103 11.64 10.04 8.25
N SER A 104 11.73 8.72 8.28
CA SER A 104 11.71 7.92 9.49
C SER A 104 13.09 7.34 9.75
N PRO A 105 13.50 7.14 11.01
CA PRO A 105 14.75 6.45 11.36
C PRO A 105 14.82 5.06 10.70
N ARG A 106 15.98 4.70 10.16
CA ARG A 106 16.17 3.42 9.46
C ARG A 106 15.78 2.19 10.28
N PRO A 107 16.07 2.09 11.60
CA PRO A 107 15.57 0.98 12.41
C PRO A 107 14.04 0.88 12.44
N ALA A 108 13.33 2.02 12.47
CA ALA A 108 11.87 2.04 12.41
C ALA A 108 11.35 1.60 11.04
N GLN A 109 12.00 2.04 9.95
CA GLN A 109 11.68 1.60 8.60
C GLN A 109 11.81 0.08 8.45
N ARG A 110 12.93 -0.50 8.91
CA ARG A 110 13.17 -1.95 8.85
C ARG A 110 12.13 -2.72 9.64
N LYS A 111 11.87 -2.31 10.90
CA LYS A 111 10.84 -2.95 11.73
C LYS A 111 9.45 -2.91 11.09
N ALA A 112 9.04 -1.76 10.55
CA ALA A 112 7.75 -1.62 9.89
C ALA A 112 7.68 -2.47 8.62
N PHE A 113 8.76 -2.59 7.86
CA PHE A 113 8.85 -3.43 6.68
C PHE A 113 8.72 -4.91 7.03
N GLU A 114 9.53 -5.41 7.98
CA GLU A 114 9.47 -6.80 8.48
C GLU A 114 8.05 -7.19 8.95
N ARG A 115 7.41 -6.31 9.72
CA ARG A 115 6.05 -6.55 10.21
C ARG A 115 5.02 -6.66 9.07
N GLN A 116 5.16 -5.88 8.03
CA GLN A 116 4.25 -5.93 6.88
C GLN A 116 4.51 -7.15 6.00
N LEU A 117 5.76 -7.58 5.84
CA LEU A 117 6.07 -8.86 5.21
C LEU A 117 5.46 -10.04 6.00
N GLN A 118 5.49 -9.97 7.34
CA GLN A 118 4.83 -10.96 8.18
C GLN A 118 3.31 -11.00 7.95
N ILE A 119 2.65 -9.86 7.74
CA ILE A 119 1.24 -9.83 7.33
C ILE A 119 1.05 -10.62 6.02
N GLY A 120 1.90 -10.40 5.03
CA GLY A 120 1.85 -11.14 3.76
C GLY A 120 2.01 -12.65 3.94
N ALA A 121 2.98 -13.07 4.75
CA ALA A 121 3.21 -14.47 5.06
C ALA A 121 2.01 -15.11 5.80
N ASP A 122 1.46 -14.43 6.79
CA ASP A 122 0.31 -14.89 7.55
C ASP A 122 -0.95 -15.04 6.68
N LEU A 123 -1.18 -14.09 5.76
CA LEU A 123 -2.27 -14.14 4.79
C LEU A 123 -2.12 -15.34 3.85
N ALA A 124 -0.91 -15.61 3.36
CA ALA A 124 -0.62 -16.76 2.52
C ALA A 124 -0.86 -18.08 3.27
N ALA A 125 -0.40 -18.19 4.51
CA ALA A 125 -0.63 -19.34 5.38
C ALA A 125 -2.12 -19.58 5.67
N ALA A 126 -2.92 -18.51 5.74
CA ALA A 126 -4.37 -18.57 5.91
C ALA A 126 -5.16 -18.88 4.61
N GLY A 127 -4.48 -19.12 3.49
CA GLY A 127 -5.11 -19.42 2.22
C GLY A 127 -5.64 -18.19 1.45
N ASN A 128 -5.22 -16.99 1.84
CA ASN A 128 -5.57 -15.72 1.19
C ASN A 128 -4.29 -14.95 0.78
N PRO A 129 -3.44 -15.52 -0.10
CA PRO A 129 -2.20 -14.86 -0.51
C PRO A 129 -2.49 -13.55 -1.25
N LYS A 130 -1.75 -12.50 -0.87
CA LYS A 130 -1.79 -11.20 -1.55
C LYS A 130 -0.38 -10.82 -1.98
N PRO A 131 -0.20 -10.22 -3.17
CA PRO A 131 1.08 -9.70 -3.59
C PRO A 131 1.54 -8.58 -2.65
N LEU A 132 2.86 -8.38 -2.63
CA LEU A 132 3.48 -7.26 -1.94
C LEU A 132 3.62 -6.07 -2.89
N PHE A 133 3.27 -4.88 -2.44
CA PHE A 133 3.51 -3.63 -3.15
C PHE A 133 4.68 -2.90 -2.47
N LEU A 134 5.84 -2.93 -3.12
CA LEU A 134 7.12 -2.65 -2.48
C LEU A 134 7.75 -1.35 -2.96
N HIS A 135 8.37 -0.62 -2.03
CA HIS A 135 9.18 0.57 -2.27
C HIS A 135 10.63 0.33 -1.84
N GLN A 136 11.57 0.63 -2.70
CA GLN A 136 13.00 0.63 -2.37
C GLN A 136 13.67 1.85 -3.00
N ARG A 137 14.35 2.66 -2.18
CA ARG A 137 15.17 3.78 -2.64
C ARG A 137 16.43 3.91 -1.80
N ASP A 138 17.60 3.73 -2.45
CA ASP A 138 18.94 3.81 -1.83
C ASP A 138 19.12 2.91 -0.59
N ALA A 139 18.44 1.75 -0.55
CA ALA A 139 18.41 0.83 0.58
C ALA A 139 18.55 -0.64 0.16
N HIS A 140 19.17 -0.91 -0.99
CA HIS A 140 19.15 -2.23 -1.63
C HIS A 140 19.63 -3.37 -0.73
N ASP A 141 20.76 -3.21 -0.06
CA ASP A 141 21.38 -4.29 0.73
C ASP A 141 20.51 -4.67 1.94
N ASP A 142 20.03 -3.67 2.68
CA ASP A 142 19.13 -3.89 3.80
C ASP A 142 17.77 -4.42 3.35
N PHE A 143 17.26 -3.92 2.21
CA PHE A 143 16.02 -4.40 1.63
C PHE A 143 16.10 -5.88 1.27
N MET A 144 17.17 -6.30 0.59
CA MET A 144 17.39 -7.70 0.24
C MET A 144 17.66 -8.59 1.47
N ALA A 145 18.33 -8.05 2.50
CA ALA A 145 18.53 -8.78 3.75
C ALA A 145 17.20 -9.11 4.43
N VAL A 146 16.31 -8.11 4.52
CA VAL A 146 14.97 -8.32 5.11
C VAL A 146 14.13 -9.28 4.27
N MET A 147 14.15 -9.17 2.93
CA MET A 147 13.37 -10.05 2.06
C MET A 147 13.77 -11.52 2.18
N LYS A 148 15.04 -11.83 2.37
CA LYS A 148 15.53 -13.22 2.53
C LYS A 148 14.96 -13.95 3.73
N ASP A 149 14.57 -13.23 4.76
CA ASP A 149 13.98 -13.84 5.97
C ASP A 149 12.53 -14.32 5.73
N PHE A 150 11.96 -14.01 4.55
CA PHE A 150 10.58 -14.32 4.17
C PHE A 150 10.48 -15.14 2.85
N GLU A 151 11.60 -15.70 2.35
CA GLU A 151 11.63 -16.59 1.17
C GLU A 151 11.10 -18.00 1.44
#